data_40949afd01c4b862a2cdcc44ade9f9d4
#
_entry.id   40949afd01c4b862a2cdcc44ade9f9d4
#
_cell.length_a   1.000
_cell.length_b   1.000
_cell.length_c   1.000
_cell.angle_alpha   90.00
_cell.angle_beta   90.00
_cell.angle_gamma   90.00
#
_symmetry.space_group_name_H-M   'P 1'
#
loop_
_entity.id
_entity.type
_entity.pdbx_description
1 polymer ?
#
loop_
_entity_poly.entity_id
_entity_poly.type
_entity_poly.pdbx_seq_one_letter_code
_entity_poly.pdbx_strand_id
1 'polypeptide(L)'
;MAEAIMKEILKEYHLNKSFQVDSKATSFEEIGNPIYPLAQKKLKEKGIIGFSHQAQVFRKDDYNNYDYIIGMEDSNIDDLIWIVGSDKDKKIGKLIPKHNIKDPWYTRDFETAYQEIEYGCRQFLKELIKREGE
;
A
#
# COMPACT_ATOMS: atom_id res chain seq x y z
N MET A 1 6.12 -1.02 -3.42
CA MET A 1 6.09 -2.48 -3.20
C MET A 1 4.71 -2.99 -2.76
N ALA A 2 4.03 -2.29 -1.89
CA ALA A 2 2.75 -2.77 -1.34
C ALA A 2 1.69 -3.01 -2.41
N GLU A 3 1.54 -2.10 -3.37
CA GLU A 3 0.57 -2.27 -4.46
C GLU A 3 0.85 -3.56 -5.25
N ALA A 4 2.11 -3.78 -5.61
CA ALA A 4 2.50 -4.98 -6.37
C ALA A 4 2.26 -6.26 -5.58
N ILE A 5 2.61 -6.26 -4.31
CA ILE A 5 2.43 -7.42 -3.42
C ILE A 5 0.94 -7.72 -3.26
N MET A 6 0.12 -6.70 -2.99
CA MET A 6 -1.31 -6.88 -2.81
C MET A 6 -1.98 -7.40 -4.09
N LYS A 7 -1.61 -6.86 -5.25
CA LYS A 7 -2.15 -7.34 -6.53
C LYS A 7 -1.83 -8.82 -6.75
N GLU A 8 -0.62 -9.24 -6.40
CA GLU A 8 -0.21 -10.64 -6.55
C GLU A 8 -0.99 -11.56 -5.60
N ILE A 9 -1.20 -11.12 -4.35
CA ILE A 9 -1.99 -11.86 -3.37
C ILE A 9 -3.45 -12.00 -3.85
N LEU A 10 -4.01 -10.93 -4.40
CA LEU A 10 -5.38 -10.97 -4.93
C LEU A 10 -5.52 -11.97 -6.08
N LYS A 11 -4.51 -12.06 -6.95
CA LYS A 11 -4.49 -13.08 -8.01
C LYS A 11 -4.45 -14.49 -7.43
N GLU A 12 -3.63 -14.69 -6.40
CA GLU A 12 -3.49 -15.97 -5.70
C GLU A 12 -4.83 -16.46 -5.17
N TYR A 13 -5.67 -15.55 -4.68
CA TYR A 13 -6.99 -15.85 -4.13
C TYR A 13 -8.12 -15.72 -5.16
N HIS A 14 -7.79 -15.48 -6.43
CA HIS A 14 -8.76 -15.26 -7.51
C HIS A 14 -9.70 -14.07 -7.26
N LEU A 15 -9.20 -13.05 -6.61
CA LEU A 15 -9.96 -11.85 -6.25
C LEU A 15 -9.50 -10.59 -7.00
N ASN A 16 -8.63 -10.74 -7.98
CA ASN A 16 -8.04 -9.61 -8.69
C ASN A 16 -9.04 -8.80 -9.52
N LYS A 17 -10.23 -9.35 -9.78
CA LYS A 17 -11.31 -8.62 -10.47
C LYS A 17 -12.29 -8.00 -9.49
N SER A 18 -12.27 -8.41 -8.23
CA SER A 18 -13.19 -7.91 -7.20
C SER A 18 -12.65 -6.70 -6.45
N PHE A 19 -11.35 -6.49 -6.47
CA PHE A 19 -10.68 -5.40 -5.76
C PHE A 19 -9.70 -4.69 -6.67
N GLN A 20 -9.71 -3.37 -6.63
CA GLN A 20 -8.76 -2.53 -7.34
C GLN A 20 -7.78 -1.95 -6.32
N VAL A 21 -6.49 -1.98 -6.65
CA VAL A 21 -5.42 -1.51 -5.76
C VAL A 21 -4.58 -0.47 -6.49
N ASP A 22 -4.42 0.68 -5.87
CA ASP A 22 -3.53 1.74 -6.33
C ASP A 22 -2.60 2.13 -5.20
N SER A 23 -1.51 2.82 -5.53
CA SER A 23 -0.64 3.42 -4.52
C SER A 23 -0.35 4.86 -4.88
N LYS A 24 -0.23 5.71 -3.85
CA LYS A 24 0.06 7.13 -4.00
C LYS A 24 0.97 7.58 -2.87
N ALA A 25 1.76 8.61 -3.13
CA ALA A 25 2.68 9.19 -2.15
C ALA A 25 1.99 10.33 -1.39
N THR A 26 2.47 10.60 -0.18
CA THR A 26 1.99 11.72 0.62
C THR A 26 2.91 12.95 0.49
N SER A 27 3.93 12.88 -0.35
CA SER A 27 4.83 13.99 -0.65
C SER A 27 5.03 14.15 -2.15
N PHE A 28 5.53 15.32 -2.55
CA PHE A 28 5.74 15.64 -3.97
C PHE A 28 7.09 15.20 -4.52
N GLU A 29 7.98 14.69 -3.68
CA GLU A 29 9.37 14.41 -4.04
C GLU A 29 9.53 13.36 -5.14
N GLU A 30 8.61 12.39 -5.19
CA GLU A 30 8.70 11.24 -6.08
C GLU A 30 7.74 11.28 -7.27
N ILE A 31 7.06 12.42 -7.51
CA ILE A 31 6.06 12.52 -8.60
C ILE A 31 6.69 12.15 -9.94
N GLY A 32 6.05 11.22 -10.64
CA GLY A 32 6.48 10.80 -11.98
C GLY A 32 7.62 9.80 -11.99
N ASN A 33 8.25 9.55 -10.85
CA ASN A 33 9.35 8.59 -10.80
C ASN A 33 8.84 7.15 -10.88
N PRO A 34 9.57 6.27 -11.59
CA PRO A 34 9.23 4.85 -11.58
C PRO A 34 9.55 4.23 -10.22
N ILE A 35 9.10 3.00 -10.04
CA ILE A 35 9.41 2.25 -8.81
C ILE A 35 10.94 2.20 -8.62
N TYR A 36 11.36 2.38 -7.36
CA TYR A 36 12.79 2.39 -7.01
C TYR A 36 13.46 1.07 -7.43
N PRO A 37 14.62 1.11 -8.10
CA PRO A 37 15.25 -0.09 -8.67
C PRO A 37 15.48 -1.23 -7.68
N LEU A 38 15.88 -0.94 -6.45
CA LEU A 38 16.09 -1.98 -5.45
C LEU A 38 14.78 -2.64 -5.01
N ALA A 39 13.70 -1.87 -4.96
CA ALA A 39 12.36 -2.41 -4.68
C ALA A 39 11.92 -3.32 -5.83
N GLN A 40 12.13 -2.88 -7.06
CA GLN A 40 11.80 -3.67 -8.25
C GLN A 40 12.59 -4.98 -8.28
N LYS A 41 13.88 -4.93 -7.94
CA LYS A 41 14.73 -6.12 -7.85
C LYS A 41 14.19 -7.09 -6.81
N LYS A 42 13.79 -6.60 -5.64
CA LYS A 42 13.24 -7.45 -4.57
C LYS A 42 11.94 -8.11 -5.02
N LEU A 43 11.04 -7.37 -5.66
CA LEU A 43 9.80 -7.93 -6.20
C LEU A 43 10.09 -9.04 -7.21
N LYS A 44 11.06 -8.83 -8.09
CA LYS A 44 11.47 -9.81 -9.08
C LYS A 44 12.02 -11.08 -8.43
N GLU A 45 12.82 -10.95 -7.37
CA GLU A 45 13.34 -12.08 -6.60
C GLU A 45 12.21 -12.93 -6.02
N LYS A 46 11.09 -12.29 -5.69
CA LYS A 46 9.92 -12.96 -5.12
C LYS A 46 8.91 -13.42 -6.19
N GLY A 47 9.28 -13.35 -7.45
CA GLY A 47 8.44 -13.81 -8.55
C GLY A 47 7.44 -12.80 -9.08
N ILE A 48 7.49 -11.57 -8.62
CA ILE A 48 6.59 -10.50 -9.10
C ILE A 48 7.31 -9.75 -10.22
N ILE A 49 6.90 -10.05 -11.46
CA ILE A 49 7.55 -9.53 -12.66
C ILE A 49 6.56 -8.66 -13.44
N GLY A 50 7.10 -7.63 -14.12
CA GLY A 50 6.30 -6.81 -15.02
C GLY A 50 5.50 -5.71 -14.33
N PHE A 51 5.67 -5.55 -13.01
CA PHE A 51 5.02 -4.45 -12.31
C PHE A 51 5.70 -3.13 -12.66
N SER A 52 4.90 -2.15 -13.07
CA SER A 52 5.40 -0.80 -13.27
C SER A 52 4.45 0.20 -12.62
N HIS A 53 5.03 1.30 -12.12
CA HIS A 53 4.27 2.32 -11.42
C HIS A 53 5.05 3.63 -11.46
N GLN A 54 4.35 4.72 -11.68
CA GLN A 54 4.91 6.06 -11.53
C GLN A 54 4.26 6.72 -10.33
N ALA A 55 5.08 7.30 -9.47
CA ALA A 55 4.60 7.91 -8.23
C ALA A 55 3.64 9.07 -8.54
N GLN A 56 2.49 9.05 -7.87
CA GLN A 56 1.51 10.12 -7.90
C GLN A 56 1.22 10.53 -6.47
N VAL A 57 0.88 11.81 -6.26
CA VAL A 57 0.57 12.32 -4.93
C VAL A 57 -0.91 12.10 -4.61
N PHE A 58 -1.17 11.65 -3.40
CA PHE A 58 -2.53 11.55 -2.87
C PHE A 58 -3.09 12.97 -2.67
N ARG A 59 -4.28 13.20 -3.17
CA ARG A 59 -4.97 14.48 -3.09
C ARG A 59 -6.26 14.34 -2.29
N LYS A 60 -6.76 15.47 -1.77
CA LYS A 60 -8.00 15.48 -1.00
C LYS A 60 -9.16 14.80 -1.73
N ASP A 61 -9.28 15.03 -3.04
CA ASP A 61 -10.37 14.45 -3.83
C ASP A 61 -10.29 12.94 -3.95
N ASP A 62 -9.10 12.36 -3.76
CA ASP A 62 -8.91 10.90 -3.81
C ASP A 62 -9.65 10.19 -2.67
N TYR A 63 -9.92 10.88 -1.57
CA TYR A 63 -10.59 10.29 -0.41
C TYR A 63 -11.91 9.60 -0.79
N ASN A 64 -12.68 10.20 -1.67
CA ASN A 64 -13.97 9.65 -2.07
C ASN A 64 -13.88 8.54 -3.11
N ASN A 65 -12.71 8.36 -3.71
CA ASN A 65 -12.51 7.38 -4.78
C ASN A 65 -12.09 6.00 -4.28
N TYR A 66 -11.79 5.86 -2.99
CA TYR A 66 -11.33 4.60 -2.41
C TYR A 66 -12.16 4.23 -1.20
N ASP A 67 -12.34 2.94 -1.00
CA ASP A 67 -13.05 2.42 0.17
C ASP A 67 -12.13 2.29 1.38
N TYR A 68 -10.85 2.01 1.13
CA TYR A 68 -9.83 1.84 2.17
C TYR A 68 -8.57 2.59 1.75
N ILE A 69 -8.00 3.35 2.66
CA ILE A 69 -6.79 4.17 2.44
C ILE A 69 -5.78 3.76 3.50
N ILE A 70 -4.73 3.07 3.09
CA ILE A 70 -3.84 2.36 4.01
C ILE A 70 -2.43 2.92 3.93
N GLY A 71 -1.89 3.26 5.09
CA GLY A 71 -0.49 3.70 5.22
C GLY A 71 0.36 2.62 5.87
N MET A 72 1.66 2.80 5.79
CA MET A 72 2.63 1.86 6.36
C MET A 72 3.08 2.28 7.75
N GLU A 73 3.19 3.58 7.99
CA GLU A 73 3.70 4.18 9.23
C GLU A 73 2.72 5.22 9.76
N ASP A 74 2.87 5.55 11.06
CA ASP A 74 2.06 6.60 11.68
C ASP A 74 2.20 7.93 10.94
N SER A 75 3.40 8.25 10.44
CA SER A 75 3.62 9.48 9.68
C SER A 75 2.76 9.54 8.42
N ASN A 76 2.52 8.40 7.76
CA ASN A 76 1.64 8.36 6.60
C ASN A 76 0.20 8.70 7.01
N ILE A 77 -0.23 8.19 8.15
CA ILE A 77 -1.58 8.46 8.65
C ILE A 77 -1.75 9.95 8.97
N ASP A 78 -0.75 10.54 9.65
CA ASP A 78 -0.77 11.96 9.97
C ASP A 78 -0.85 12.82 8.70
N ASP A 79 -0.05 12.47 7.69
CA ASP A 79 -0.04 13.18 6.41
C ASP A 79 -1.39 13.05 5.70
N LEU A 80 -1.97 11.86 5.69
CA LEU A 80 -3.26 11.63 5.06
C LEU A 80 -4.38 12.42 5.74
N ILE A 81 -4.41 12.42 7.07
CA ILE A 81 -5.38 13.21 7.83
C ILE A 81 -5.23 14.70 7.53
N TRP A 82 -3.98 15.18 7.45
CA TRP A 82 -3.71 16.58 7.10
C TRP A 82 -4.23 16.93 5.71
N ILE A 83 -4.00 16.05 4.73
CA ILE A 83 -4.43 16.27 3.34
C ILE A 83 -5.96 16.33 3.23
N VAL A 84 -6.66 15.37 3.85
CA VAL A 84 -8.12 15.27 3.71
C VAL A 84 -8.88 16.11 4.74
N GLY A 85 -8.23 16.54 5.80
CA GLY A 85 -8.82 17.34 6.87
C GLY A 85 -9.47 16.51 7.95
N SER A 86 -10.20 15.46 7.62
CA SER A 86 -10.89 14.61 8.58
C SER A 86 -11.22 13.26 7.94
N ASP A 87 -10.99 12.17 8.67
CA ASP A 87 -11.34 10.82 8.24
C ASP A 87 -12.77 10.49 8.68
N LYS A 88 -13.74 11.24 8.13
CA LYS A 88 -15.15 11.14 8.53
C LYS A 88 -15.77 9.77 8.26
N ASP A 89 -15.31 9.06 7.25
CA ASP A 89 -15.83 7.74 6.85
C ASP A 89 -14.99 6.58 7.39
N LYS A 90 -13.98 6.88 8.21
CA LYS A 90 -13.08 5.90 8.84
C LYS A 90 -12.43 4.96 7.84
N LYS A 91 -11.90 5.53 6.76
CA LYS A 91 -11.22 4.82 5.67
C LYS A 91 -9.72 4.64 5.90
N ILE A 92 -9.12 5.52 6.71
CA ILE A 92 -7.67 5.63 6.86
C ILE A 92 -7.17 4.75 8.00
N GLY A 93 -6.17 3.93 7.73
CA GLY A 93 -5.56 3.08 8.73
C GLY A 93 -4.19 2.59 8.31
N LYS A 94 -3.47 1.92 9.22
CA LYS A 94 -2.19 1.29 8.90
C LYS A 94 -2.40 -0.15 8.46
N LEU A 95 -1.50 -0.61 7.59
CA LEU A 95 -1.54 -2.00 7.11
C LEU A 95 -1.41 -2.98 8.28
N ILE A 96 -0.45 -2.73 9.18
CA ILE A 96 -0.32 -3.48 10.43
C ILE A 96 -0.61 -2.47 11.56
N PRO A 97 -1.80 -2.54 12.21
CA PRO A 97 -2.22 -1.49 13.13
C PRO A 97 -1.25 -1.18 14.27
N LYS A 98 -0.54 -2.18 14.78
CA LYS A 98 0.35 -2.02 15.94
C LYS A 98 1.82 -1.93 15.57
N HIS A 99 2.15 -1.83 14.29
CA HIS A 99 3.53 -1.84 13.84
C HIS A 99 3.72 -0.90 12.65
N ASN A 100 4.81 -0.13 12.69
CA ASN A 100 5.19 0.70 11.55
C ASN A 100 6.10 -0.10 10.62
N ILE A 101 5.69 -0.25 9.36
CA ILE A 101 6.54 -0.86 8.33
C ILE A 101 7.44 0.24 7.80
N LYS A 102 8.72 0.17 8.12
CA LYS A 102 9.67 1.21 7.76
C LYS A 102 9.96 1.22 6.26
N ASP A 103 10.10 2.42 5.71
CA ASP A 103 10.40 2.61 4.30
C ASP A 103 11.81 2.09 4.01
N PRO A 104 11.96 1.10 3.12
CA PRO A 104 13.27 0.52 2.81
C PRO A 104 14.19 1.49 2.07
N TRP A 105 13.68 2.61 1.55
CA TRP A 105 14.51 3.68 1.03
C TRP A 105 15.51 4.16 2.08
N TYR A 106 15.05 4.26 3.34
CA TYR A 106 15.89 4.72 4.45
C TYR A 106 16.66 3.60 5.13
N THR A 107 16.03 2.45 5.35
CA THR A 107 16.66 1.33 6.06
C THR A 107 17.56 0.48 5.19
N ARG A 108 17.34 0.49 3.87
CA ARG A 108 17.98 -0.39 2.90
C ARG A 108 17.66 -1.87 3.10
N ASP A 109 16.72 -2.20 3.96
CA ASP A 109 16.32 -3.57 4.25
C ASP A 109 15.02 -3.91 3.50
N PHE A 110 15.18 -4.21 2.21
CA PHE A 110 14.05 -4.53 1.34
C PHE A 110 13.45 -5.89 1.64
N GLU A 111 14.24 -6.82 2.19
CA GLU A 111 13.73 -8.14 2.54
C GLU A 111 12.74 -8.06 3.69
N THR A 112 13.10 -7.35 4.77
CA THR A 112 12.20 -7.16 5.91
C THR A 112 10.94 -6.41 5.50
N ALA A 113 11.09 -5.35 4.69
CA ALA A 113 9.96 -4.59 4.19
C ALA A 113 9.00 -5.49 3.39
N TYR A 114 9.54 -6.31 2.50
CA TYR A 114 8.73 -7.24 1.71
C TYR A 114 7.96 -8.20 2.62
N GLN A 115 8.63 -8.82 3.59
CA GLN A 115 8.01 -9.80 4.48
C GLN A 115 6.90 -9.16 5.32
N GLU A 116 7.14 -7.97 5.86
CA GLU A 116 6.15 -7.27 6.66
C GLU A 116 4.94 -6.83 5.83
N ILE A 117 5.19 -6.33 4.62
CA ILE A 117 4.11 -5.93 3.71
C ILE A 117 3.28 -7.15 3.31
N GLU A 118 3.93 -8.25 2.95
CA GLU A 118 3.21 -9.47 2.57
C GLU A 118 2.34 -9.96 3.72
N TYR A 119 2.88 -10.03 4.93
CA TYR A 119 2.13 -10.42 6.11
C TYR A 119 0.94 -9.50 6.33
N GLY A 120 1.18 -8.19 6.30
CA GLY A 120 0.13 -7.18 6.51
C GLY A 120 -0.96 -7.26 5.45
N CYS A 121 -0.58 -7.43 4.19
CA CYS A 121 -1.55 -7.56 3.10
C CYS A 121 -2.43 -8.80 3.26
N ARG A 122 -1.85 -9.92 3.66
CA ARG A 122 -2.61 -11.16 3.87
C ARG A 122 -3.59 -11.02 5.04
N GLN A 123 -3.15 -10.42 6.14
CA GLN A 123 -4.03 -10.17 7.29
C GLN A 123 -5.14 -9.18 6.94
N PHE A 124 -4.80 -8.11 6.25
CA PHE A 124 -5.77 -7.13 5.80
C PHE A 124 -6.82 -7.76 4.89
N LEU A 125 -6.39 -8.59 3.94
CA LEU A 125 -7.32 -9.26 3.02
C LEU A 125 -8.27 -10.21 3.76
N LYS A 126 -7.77 -10.94 4.76
CA LYS A 126 -8.63 -11.82 5.58
C LYS A 126 -9.73 -11.03 6.26
N GLU A 127 -9.38 -9.89 6.86
CA GLU A 127 -10.37 -9.02 7.51
C GLU A 127 -11.35 -8.43 6.49
N LEU A 128 -10.84 -8.03 5.32
CA LEU A 128 -11.64 -7.46 4.26
C LEU A 128 -12.68 -8.46 3.73
N ILE A 129 -12.26 -9.70 3.48
CA ILE A 129 -13.14 -10.77 3.02
C ILE A 129 -14.22 -11.03 4.06
N LYS A 130 -13.87 -11.04 5.33
CA LYS A 130 -14.80 -11.24 6.43
C LYS A 130 -15.86 -10.14 6.48
N ARG A 131 -15.43 -8.88 6.32
CA ARG A 131 -16.37 -7.73 6.32
C ARG A 131 -17.30 -7.77 5.12
N GLU A 132 -16.75 -7.99 3.92
CA GLU A 132 -17.51 -7.97 2.67
C GLU A 132 -18.42 -9.20 2.53
N GLY A 133 -18.08 -10.30 3.22
CA GLY A 133 -18.87 -11.52 3.23
C GLY A 133 -20.07 -11.48 4.18
N GLU A 134 -20.16 -10.44 5.00
CA GLU A 134 -21.28 -10.22 5.90
C GLU A 134 -22.34 -9.36 5.20
#